data_7fc34f8affad98cb04242f7da3001202
#
_entry.id   7fc34f8affad98cb04242f7da3001202
#
_cell.length_a   1.000
_cell.length_b   1.000
_cell.length_c   1.000
_cell.angle_alpha   90.00
_cell.angle_beta   90.00
_cell.angle_gamma   90.00
#
_symmetry.space_group_name_H-M   'P 1'
#
loop_
_entity.id
_entity.type
_entity.pdbx_description
1 polymer ?
#
loop_
_entity_poly.entity_id
_entity_poly.type
_entity_poly.pdbx_seq_one_letter_code
_entity_poly.pdbx_strand_id
1 'polypeptide(L)'
;RIEGSTIVGGAKELTWNEATQSLDVNADITAGSFRFVANGDPLISLGDAVGNGVLTYGGNHVTLGGGSYLIKFYADRPDYTYEIRLTSFDRRGLFYTTGQSLEIGDLTVFTQGYAIQKFKNITSTGAPGSDTEYPDTDFPMFRLADILLMASEAIVRGNGDRGLALDYFNRVRTRAYLSAGGNISDADLNLQIIIDERARELYWEGHRRTDLIRFGQFSQTDYIWAWKGGVPEGKSVELYRNVFPIPSSDLSANPNLVQNPGY
;
A
#
# COMPACT_ATOMS: atom_id res chain seq x y z
N ARG A 1 -25.08 -12.99 -10.82
CA ARG A 1 -24.35 -12.25 -9.79
C ARG A 1 -23.03 -12.92 -9.42
N ILE A 2 -22.15 -12.20 -8.76
CA ILE A 2 -21.01 -12.77 -8.07
C ILE A 2 -21.29 -12.91 -6.57
N GLU A 3 -20.84 -14.01 -5.95
CA GLU A 3 -20.97 -14.28 -4.52
C GLU A 3 -19.66 -14.74 -3.91
N GLY A 4 -19.39 -14.31 -2.68
CA GLY A 4 -18.23 -14.71 -1.88
C GLY A 4 -18.12 -13.85 -0.63
N SER A 5 -17.59 -14.41 0.45
CA SER A 5 -17.38 -13.66 1.71
C SER A 5 -16.36 -12.53 1.58
N THR A 6 -15.60 -12.53 0.50
CA THR A 6 -14.56 -11.55 0.19
C THR A 6 -15.08 -10.32 -0.56
N ILE A 7 -16.34 -10.33 -1.03
CA ILE A 7 -16.95 -9.21 -1.74
C ILE A 7 -17.45 -8.19 -0.70
N VAL A 8 -16.90 -7.00 -0.75
CA VAL A 8 -17.30 -5.90 0.15
C VAL A 8 -18.74 -5.49 -0.14
N GLY A 9 -19.56 -5.53 0.91
CA GLY A 9 -21.00 -5.25 0.80
C GLY A 9 -21.83 -6.45 0.31
N GLY A 10 -21.26 -7.67 0.29
CA GLY A 10 -21.96 -8.90 -0.08
C GLY A 10 -22.07 -9.13 -1.59
N ALA A 11 -22.96 -10.06 -1.98
CA ALA A 11 -23.17 -10.41 -3.37
C ALA A 11 -23.49 -9.19 -4.26
N LYS A 12 -22.97 -9.19 -5.50
CA LYS A 12 -23.16 -8.11 -6.48
C LYS A 12 -23.80 -8.65 -7.74
N GLU A 13 -24.85 -7.97 -8.19
CA GLU A 13 -25.49 -8.28 -9.47
C GLU A 13 -24.62 -7.77 -10.63
N LEU A 14 -24.60 -8.54 -11.74
CA LEU A 14 -23.98 -8.11 -12.99
C LEU A 14 -25.02 -7.41 -13.87
N THR A 15 -24.60 -6.35 -14.54
CA THR A 15 -25.46 -5.58 -15.45
C THR A 15 -25.00 -5.76 -16.89
N TRP A 16 -25.95 -5.94 -17.81
CA TRP A 16 -25.63 -6.06 -19.22
C TRP A 16 -24.98 -4.79 -19.78
N ASN A 17 -23.88 -4.97 -20.48
CA ASN A 17 -23.14 -3.92 -21.17
C ASN A 17 -23.15 -4.18 -22.67
N GLU A 18 -23.96 -3.40 -23.40
CA GLU A 18 -24.15 -3.52 -24.83
C GLU A 18 -22.85 -3.30 -25.63
N ALA A 19 -22.00 -2.36 -25.17
CA ALA A 19 -20.75 -2.04 -25.87
C ALA A 19 -19.71 -3.15 -25.85
N THR A 20 -19.73 -3.99 -24.81
CA THR A 20 -18.77 -5.09 -24.63
C THR A 20 -19.42 -6.47 -24.80
N GLN A 21 -20.75 -6.53 -24.98
CA GLN A 21 -21.54 -7.76 -25.08
C GLN A 21 -21.22 -8.69 -23.89
N SER A 22 -21.22 -8.14 -22.69
CA SER A 22 -20.90 -8.83 -21.44
C SER A 22 -21.80 -8.40 -20.30
N LEU A 23 -21.89 -9.22 -19.26
CA LEU A 23 -22.47 -8.86 -17.98
C LEU A 23 -21.37 -8.35 -17.06
N ASP A 24 -21.40 -7.07 -16.72
CA ASP A 24 -20.33 -6.36 -16.02
C ASP A 24 -20.71 -6.03 -14.57
N VAL A 25 -19.72 -6.07 -13.68
CA VAL A 25 -19.84 -5.56 -12.32
C VAL A 25 -18.54 -4.93 -11.84
N ASN A 26 -18.63 -3.80 -11.12
CA ASN A 26 -17.52 -3.28 -10.32
C ASN A 26 -17.67 -3.80 -8.89
N ALA A 27 -16.63 -4.42 -8.36
CA ALA A 27 -16.63 -4.99 -7.02
C ALA A 27 -15.33 -4.69 -6.29
N ASP A 28 -15.45 -4.26 -5.03
CA ASP A 28 -14.34 -4.23 -4.09
C ASP A 28 -14.24 -5.60 -3.44
N ILE A 29 -13.04 -6.19 -3.49
CA ILE A 29 -12.78 -7.54 -3.00
C ILE A 29 -11.65 -7.46 -1.99
N THR A 30 -11.85 -8.06 -0.80
CA THR A 30 -10.73 -8.43 0.10
C THR A 30 -10.03 -9.66 -0.48
N ALA A 31 -8.77 -9.90 -0.11
CA ALA A 31 -8.06 -11.08 -0.63
C ALA A 31 -8.84 -12.36 -0.32
N GLY A 32 -9.07 -13.19 -1.34
CA GLY A 32 -9.82 -14.44 -1.23
C GLY A 32 -10.55 -14.83 -2.51
N SER A 33 -11.69 -15.53 -2.40
CA SER A 33 -12.35 -16.11 -3.55
C SER A 33 -13.84 -15.78 -3.65
N PHE A 34 -14.33 -15.78 -4.88
CA PHE A 34 -15.74 -15.64 -5.24
C PHE A 34 -16.14 -16.63 -6.35
N ARG A 35 -17.44 -16.72 -6.63
CA ARG A 35 -18.01 -17.51 -7.72
C ARG A 35 -19.09 -16.72 -8.44
N PHE A 36 -19.43 -17.15 -9.65
CA PHE A 36 -20.59 -16.66 -10.38
C PHE A 36 -21.80 -17.53 -10.04
N VAL A 37 -22.96 -16.89 -9.86
CA VAL A 37 -24.23 -17.57 -9.52
C VAL A 37 -25.31 -17.10 -10.46
N ALA A 38 -25.96 -18.04 -11.14
CA ALA A 38 -27.07 -17.73 -12.03
C ALA A 38 -28.41 -17.65 -11.27
N ASN A 39 -29.27 -16.72 -11.68
CA ASN A 39 -30.64 -16.53 -11.16
C ASN A 39 -30.75 -16.43 -9.63
N GLY A 40 -29.65 -16.07 -8.95
CA GLY A 40 -29.60 -16.01 -7.50
C GLY A 40 -29.69 -17.38 -6.79
N ASP A 41 -29.62 -18.49 -7.52
CA ASP A 41 -29.62 -19.84 -6.95
C ASP A 41 -28.17 -20.33 -6.73
N PRO A 42 -27.73 -20.50 -5.48
CA PRO A 42 -26.38 -21.00 -5.19
C PRO A 42 -26.07 -22.39 -5.73
N LEU A 43 -27.09 -23.16 -6.07
CA LEU A 43 -26.94 -24.47 -6.70
C LEU A 43 -26.54 -24.35 -8.16
N ILE A 44 -26.80 -23.22 -8.81
CA ILE A 44 -26.40 -22.94 -10.19
C ILE A 44 -25.16 -22.01 -10.14
N SER A 45 -24.03 -22.57 -9.73
CA SER A 45 -22.78 -21.81 -9.62
C SER A 45 -21.78 -22.25 -10.69
N LEU A 46 -21.02 -21.25 -11.15
CA LEU A 46 -19.91 -21.40 -12.09
C LEU A 46 -18.61 -20.92 -11.44
N GLY A 47 -17.56 -21.68 -11.68
CA GLY A 47 -16.22 -21.33 -11.23
C GLY A 47 -15.16 -21.77 -12.24
N ASP A 48 -13.93 -21.33 -12.07
CA ASP A 48 -12.82 -21.70 -12.93
C ASP A 48 -12.06 -22.89 -12.32
N ALA A 49 -12.26 -24.07 -12.92
CA ALA A 49 -11.67 -25.31 -12.40
C ALA A 49 -10.15 -25.38 -12.55
N VAL A 50 -9.58 -24.69 -13.53
CA VAL A 50 -8.17 -24.83 -13.93
C VAL A 50 -7.41 -23.50 -14.07
N GLY A 51 -8.06 -22.36 -13.80
CA GLY A 51 -7.42 -21.04 -13.86
C GLY A 51 -7.13 -20.53 -15.27
N ASN A 52 -7.96 -20.91 -16.24
CA ASN A 52 -7.77 -20.57 -17.66
C ASN A 52 -8.76 -19.54 -18.21
N GLY A 53 -9.61 -18.95 -17.36
CA GLY A 53 -10.62 -17.96 -17.76
C GLY A 53 -11.91 -18.57 -18.29
N VAL A 54 -12.06 -19.91 -18.27
CA VAL A 54 -13.26 -20.64 -18.68
C VAL A 54 -14.00 -21.13 -17.45
N LEU A 55 -15.30 -20.84 -17.39
CA LEU A 55 -16.15 -21.20 -16.26
C LEU A 55 -16.83 -22.55 -16.50
N THR A 56 -16.81 -23.38 -15.48
CA THR A 56 -17.49 -24.68 -15.48
C THR A 56 -18.51 -24.74 -14.34
N TYR A 57 -19.56 -25.48 -14.54
CA TYR A 57 -20.58 -25.73 -13.52
C TYR A 57 -19.96 -26.45 -12.32
N GLY A 58 -20.14 -25.87 -11.12
CA GLY A 58 -19.56 -26.40 -9.90
C GLY A 58 -18.02 -26.29 -9.83
N GLY A 59 -17.37 -25.53 -10.73
CA GLY A 59 -15.93 -25.35 -10.73
C GLY A 59 -15.41 -24.62 -9.50
N ASN A 60 -14.08 -24.57 -9.33
CA ASN A 60 -13.43 -23.89 -8.22
C ASN A 60 -13.76 -22.41 -8.20
N HIS A 61 -13.78 -21.83 -7.01
CA HIS A 61 -13.94 -20.38 -6.86
C HIS A 61 -12.76 -19.63 -7.49
N VAL A 62 -13.06 -18.48 -8.10
CA VAL A 62 -12.04 -17.57 -8.63
C VAL A 62 -11.38 -16.83 -7.48
N THR A 63 -10.06 -16.89 -7.36
CA THR A 63 -9.30 -16.29 -6.26
C THR A 63 -8.63 -15.00 -6.72
N LEU A 64 -8.75 -13.93 -5.92
CA LEU A 64 -8.15 -12.63 -6.18
C LEU A 64 -7.43 -12.08 -4.95
N GLY A 65 -6.46 -11.20 -5.18
CA GLY A 65 -5.93 -10.29 -4.16
C GLY A 65 -6.96 -9.21 -3.78
N GLY A 66 -6.67 -8.44 -2.72
CA GLY A 66 -7.50 -7.29 -2.36
C GLY A 66 -7.41 -6.19 -3.40
N GLY A 67 -8.55 -5.55 -3.73
CA GLY A 67 -8.62 -4.46 -4.70
C GLY A 67 -10.02 -4.21 -5.23
N SER A 68 -10.15 -3.17 -6.04
CA SER A 68 -11.37 -2.88 -6.81
C SER A 68 -11.22 -3.44 -8.22
N TYR A 69 -12.18 -4.22 -8.64
CA TYR A 69 -12.13 -4.94 -9.91
C TYR A 69 -13.35 -4.64 -10.78
N LEU A 70 -13.11 -4.49 -12.08
CA LEU A 70 -14.14 -4.69 -13.09
C LEU A 70 -14.12 -6.16 -13.48
N ILE A 71 -15.24 -6.84 -13.28
CA ILE A 71 -15.45 -8.27 -13.60
C ILE A 71 -16.46 -8.32 -14.71
N LYS A 72 -16.10 -8.98 -15.81
CA LYS A 72 -16.94 -9.20 -16.98
C LYS A 72 -17.23 -10.68 -17.15
N PHE A 73 -18.47 -11.02 -17.39
CA PHE A 73 -18.92 -12.38 -17.70
C PHE A 73 -19.53 -12.41 -19.09
N TYR A 74 -19.09 -13.35 -19.90
CA TYR A 74 -19.53 -13.55 -21.26
C TYR A 74 -20.40 -14.82 -21.35
N ALA A 75 -21.71 -14.65 -21.59
CA ALA A 75 -22.68 -15.72 -21.66
C ALA A 75 -22.99 -16.17 -23.08
N ASP A 76 -22.57 -15.40 -24.08
CA ASP A 76 -22.87 -15.61 -25.51
C ASP A 76 -21.85 -16.48 -26.26
N ARG A 77 -20.77 -16.87 -25.56
CA ARG A 77 -19.69 -17.72 -26.11
C ARG A 77 -20.00 -19.19 -25.86
N PRO A 78 -19.49 -20.11 -26.71
CA PRO A 78 -19.71 -21.56 -26.55
C PRO A 78 -19.32 -22.06 -25.14
N ASP A 79 -18.23 -21.53 -24.61
CA ASP A 79 -17.80 -21.75 -23.23
C ASP A 79 -18.00 -20.43 -22.44
N TYR A 80 -18.65 -20.49 -21.29
CA TYR A 80 -18.77 -19.34 -20.42
C TYR A 80 -17.39 -18.88 -20.02
N THR A 81 -17.06 -17.61 -20.33
CA THR A 81 -15.76 -17.02 -20.02
C THR A 81 -15.90 -15.76 -19.17
N TYR A 82 -14.84 -15.36 -18.55
CA TYR A 82 -14.80 -14.12 -17.80
C TYR A 82 -13.49 -13.38 -18.01
N GLU A 83 -13.52 -12.08 -17.76
CA GLU A 83 -12.34 -11.23 -17.68
C GLU A 83 -12.37 -10.48 -16.36
N ILE A 84 -11.21 -10.32 -15.73
CA ILE A 84 -11.06 -9.57 -14.49
C ILE A 84 -9.97 -8.53 -14.70
N ARG A 85 -10.33 -7.28 -14.47
CA ARG A 85 -9.41 -6.16 -14.54
C ARG A 85 -9.36 -5.43 -13.20
N LEU A 86 -8.20 -5.35 -12.61
CA LEU A 86 -7.97 -4.49 -11.45
C LEU A 86 -8.16 -3.02 -11.85
N THR A 87 -9.13 -2.34 -11.25
CA THR A 87 -9.49 -0.95 -11.57
C THR A 87 -8.94 0.05 -10.56
N SER A 88 -8.61 -0.43 -9.35
CA SER A 88 -8.03 0.38 -8.31
C SER A 88 -6.94 -0.41 -7.56
N PHE A 89 -5.75 0.16 -7.51
CA PHE A 89 -4.62 -0.35 -6.74
C PHE A 89 -3.80 0.82 -6.21
N ASP A 90 -3.07 0.57 -5.11
CA ASP A 90 -2.17 1.59 -4.56
C ASP A 90 -1.01 1.86 -5.52
N ARG A 91 -1.02 3.02 -6.16
CA ARG A 91 -0.02 3.42 -7.16
C ARG A 91 1.31 3.85 -6.55
N ARG A 92 1.40 3.88 -5.24
CA ARG A 92 2.63 4.23 -4.52
C ARG A 92 3.59 3.05 -4.38
N GLY A 93 3.16 1.83 -4.69
CA GLY A 93 4.01 0.64 -4.71
C GLY A 93 5.04 0.67 -5.85
N LEU A 94 5.91 1.69 -5.85
CA LEU A 94 6.90 1.93 -6.89
C LEU A 94 8.18 1.15 -6.60
N PHE A 95 8.15 -0.16 -6.86
CA PHE A 95 9.26 -1.06 -6.65
C PHE A 95 9.67 -1.76 -7.94
N TYR A 96 10.97 -1.90 -8.15
CA TYR A 96 11.52 -2.78 -9.16
C TYR A 96 11.76 -4.16 -8.55
N THR A 97 11.11 -5.17 -9.10
CA THR A 97 11.10 -6.53 -8.54
C THR A 97 11.72 -7.57 -9.46
N THR A 98 11.96 -7.24 -10.74
CA THR A 98 12.49 -8.18 -11.72
C THR A 98 13.90 -8.64 -11.36
N GLY A 99 14.09 -9.94 -11.10
CA GLY A 99 15.34 -10.51 -10.68
C GLY A 99 15.77 -10.17 -9.25
N GLN A 100 14.84 -9.62 -8.44
CA GLN A 100 15.08 -9.29 -7.04
C GLN A 100 14.24 -10.17 -6.11
N SER A 101 14.77 -10.50 -4.93
CA SER A 101 14.01 -11.13 -3.86
C SER A 101 13.43 -10.08 -2.90
N LEU A 102 12.32 -10.40 -2.22
CA LEU A 102 11.82 -9.54 -1.14
C LEU A 102 12.74 -9.64 0.09
N GLU A 103 13.14 -10.85 0.42
CA GLU A 103 13.97 -11.15 1.59
C GLU A 103 15.42 -10.73 1.37
N ILE A 104 16.01 -10.14 2.40
CA ILE A 104 17.41 -9.71 2.44
C ILE A 104 18.14 -10.60 3.44
N GLY A 105 18.82 -11.64 2.97
CA GLY A 105 19.66 -12.51 3.80
C GLY A 105 21.10 -11.99 3.93
N ASP A 106 21.58 -11.26 2.92
CA ASP A 106 22.92 -10.68 2.86
C ASP A 106 22.85 -9.25 2.28
N LEU A 107 23.25 -8.27 3.09
CA LEU A 107 23.27 -6.85 2.70
C LEU A 107 24.24 -6.51 1.56
N THR A 108 25.17 -7.39 1.25
CA THR A 108 26.14 -7.18 0.17
C THR A 108 25.63 -7.65 -1.19
N VAL A 109 24.53 -8.40 -1.23
CA VAL A 109 23.92 -8.92 -2.45
C VAL A 109 22.89 -7.95 -2.99
N PHE A 110 23.23 -7.24 -4.06
CA PHE A 110 22.40 -6.17 -4.64
C PHE A 110 21.01 -6.62 -5.10
N THR A 111 20.84 -7.89 -5.46
CA THR A 111 19.54 -8.44 -5.90
C THR A 111 18.62 -8.86 -4.75
N GLN A 112 19.04 -8.70 -3.50
CA GLN A 112 18.22 -8.95 -2.33
C GLN A 112 17.60 -7.64 -1.84
N GLY A 113 16.28 -7.66 -1.65
CA GLY A 113 15.45 -6.49 -1.43
C GLY A 113 14.95 -5.87 -2.75
N TYR A 114 13.72 -5.41 -2.75
CA TYR A 114 13.16 -4.69 -3.90
C TYR A 114 13.77 -3.29 -4.02
N ALA A 115 14.12 -2.88 -5.24
CA ALA A 115 14.66 -1.55 -5.49
C ALA A 115 13.55 -0.49 -5.54
N ILE A 116 13.79 0.64 -4.88
CA ILE A 116 12.85 1.76 -4.85
C ILE A 116 12.90 2.54 -6.16
N GLN A 117 11.73 2.86 -6.72
CA GLN A 117 11.59 3.63 -7.96
C GLN A 117 10.86 4.97 -7.79
N LYS A 118 10.69 5.44 -6.56
CA LYS A 118 9.88 6.63 -6.28
C LYS A 118 10.46 7.92 -6.90
N PHE A 119 11.77 8.09 -6.87
CA PHE A 119 12.48 9.27 -7.40
C PHE A 119 13.36 8.87 -8.59
N LYS A 120 12.73 8.63 -9.73
CA LYS A 120 13.44 8.41 -10.99
C LYS A 120 13.72 9.73 -11.67
N ASN A 121 14.88 9.84 -12.34
CA ASN A 121 15.20 10.99 -13.19
C ASN A 121 14.47 10.91 -14.54
N ILE A 122 13.14 10.94 -14.47
CA ILE A 122 12.24 10.94 -15.63
C ILE A 122 11.12 11.95 -15.39
N THR A 123 10.64 12.57 -16.47
CA THR A 123 9.47 13.46 -16.42
C THR A 123 8.17 12.68 -16.15
N SER A 124 7.09 13.40 -15.86
CA SER A 124 5.75 12.80 -15.71
C SER A 124 5.23 12.13 -16.99
N THR A 125 5.80 12.46 -18.15
CA THR A 125 5.49 11.86 -19.45
C THR A 125 6.41 10.69 -19.79
N GLY A 126 7.38 10.36 -18.94
CA GLY A 126 8.32 9.25 -19.12
C GLY A 126 9.59 9.60 -19.91
N ALA A 127 9.77 10.87 -20.31
CA ALA A 127 11.01 11.30 -20.94
C ALA A 127 12.17 11.34 -19.94
N PRO A 128 13.41 11.06 -20.34
CA PRO A 128 14.60 11.21 -19.48
C PRO A 128 14.72 12.64 -18.94
N GLY A 129 15.34 12.77 -17.76
CA GLY A 129 15.79 14.06 -17.24
C GLY A 129 16.85 14.73 -18.13
N SER A 130 17.15 15.98 -17.83
CA SER A 130 18.05 16.80 -18.65
C SER A 130 19.51 16.36 -18.58
N ASP A 131 19.91 15.70 -17.51
CA ASP A 131 21.27 15.22 -17.25
C ASP A 131 21.26 13.81 -16.65
N THR A 132 22.28 12.99 -16.97
CA THR A 132 22.38 11.60 -16.47
C THR A 132 23.07 11.46 -15.13
N GLU A 133 23.86 12.46 -14.73
CA GLU A 133 24.60 12.48 -13.45
C GLU A 133 23.88 13.33 -12.40
N TYR A 134 23.22 14.41 -12.83
CA TYR A 134 22.51 15.35 -11.95
C TYR A 134 21.01 15.26 -12.22
N PRO A 135 20.25 14.57 -11.35
CA PRO A 135 18.82 14.41 -11.56
C PRO A 135 18.06 15.72 -11.39
N ASP A 136 17.07 15.94 -12.25
CA ASP A 136 16.14 17.08 -12.17
C ASP A 136 15.11 16.93 -11.02
N THR A 137 15.18 15.83 -10.28
CA THR A 137 14.23 15.50 -9.23
C THR A 137 14.46 16.33 -7.98
N ASP A 138 13.50 17.18 -7.63
CA ASP A 138 13.52 17.92 -6.37
C ASP A 138 13.17 17.01 -5.18
N PHE A 139 13.81 17.28 -4.03
CA PHE A 139 13.44 16.65 -2.77
C PHE A 139 12.33 17.46 -2.08
N PRO A 140 11.12 16.91 -1.88
CA PRO A 140 10.03 17.65 -1.26
C PRO A 140 10.26 17.79 0.24
N MET A 141 10.52 19.01 0.72
CA MET A 141 10.61 19.29 2.15
C MET A 141 9.22 19.31 2.82
N PHE A 142 8.22 19.87 2.13
CA PHE A 142 6.84 19.95 2.59
C PHE A 142 5.90 19.65 1.42
N ARG A 143 4.89 18.84 1.67
CA ARG A 143 3.84 18.57 0.68
C ARG A 143 2.49 18.31 1.33
N LEU A 144 1.43 18.59 0.58
CA LEU A 144 0.06 18.55 1.09
C LEU A 144 -0.33 17.21 1.74
N ALA A 145 0.16 16.09 1.22
CA ALA A 145 -0.16 14.78 1.79
C ALA A 145 0.37 14.62 3.23
N ASP A 146 1.58 15.13 3.52
CA ASP A 146 2.11 15.14 4.88
C ASP A 146 1.24 16.00 5.79
N ILE A 147 0.87 17.21 5.36
CA ILE A 147 0.01 18.11 6.14
C ILE A 147 -1.37 17.47 6.42
N LEU A 148 -1.98 16.82 5.44
CA LEU A 148 -3.29 16.15 5.62
C LEU A 148 -3.18 15.00 6.63
N LEU A 149 -2.13 14.19 6.57
CA LEU A 149 -1.92 13.10 7.51
C LEU A 149 -1.55 13.60 8.91
N MET A 150 -0.77 14.69 9.04
CA MET A 150 -0.52 15.35 10.32
C MET A 150 -1.81 15.92 10.93
N ALA A 151 -2.66 16.56 10.14
CA ALA A 151 -3.95 17.09 10.60
C ALA A 151 -4.88 15.96 11.06
N SER A 152 -5.00 14.87 10.28
CA SER A 152 -5.76 13.69 10.68
C SER A 152 -5.26 13.10 12.00
N GLU A 153 -3.94 12.95 12.16
CA GLU A 153 -3.33 12.46 13.40
C GLU A 153 -3.62 13.40 14.60
N ALA A 154 -3.45 14.70 14.42
CA ALA A 154 -3.68 15.68 15.49
C ALA A 154 -5.13 15.64 15.98
N ILE A 155 -6.10 15.53 15.05
CA ILE A 155 -7.51 15.43 15.38
C ILE A 155 -7.81 14.13 16.15
N VAL A 156 -7.26 12.99 15.68
CA VAL A 156 -7.46 11.68 16.35
C VAL A 156 -6.84 11.70 17.77
N ARG A 157 -5.63 12.26 17.94
CA ARG A 157 -4.98 12.39 19.25
C ARG A 157 -5.74 13.34 20.19
N GLY A 158 -6.30 14.41 19.65
CA GLY A 158 -7.02 15.42 20.41
C GLY A 158 -8.50 15.08 20.63
N ASN A 159 -8.98 13.90 20.21
CA ASN A 159 -10.40 13.51 20.22
C ASN A 159 -11.31 14.57 19.56
N GLY A 160 -10.84 15.17 18.46
CA GLY A 160 -11.58 16.16 17.70
C GLY A 160 -12.57 15.57 16.70
N ASP A 161 -12.92 16.33 15.66
CA ASP A 161 -13.87 15.92 14.62
C ASP A 161 -13.31 14.75 13.76
N ARG A 162 -13.74 13.54 14.09
CA ARG A 162 -13.32 12.32 13.39
C ARG A 162 -13.73 12.30 11.91
N GLY A 163 -14.87 12.94 11.55
CA GLY A 163 -15.30 13.05 10.16
C GLY A 163 -14.29 13.84 9.33
N LEU A 164 -13.81 14.96 9.88
CA LEU A 164 -12.77 15.78 9.25
C LEU A 164 -11.43 15.02 9.17
N ALA A 165 -11.04 14.29 10.23
CA ALA A 165 -9.83 13.47 10.22
C ALA A 165 -9.88 12.39 9.13
N LEU A 166 -11.03 11.72 8.98
CA LEU A 166 -11.29 10.71 7.96
C LEU A 166 -11.25 11.30 6.55
N ASP A 167 -11.84 12.49 6.34
CA ASP A 167 -11.76 13.19 5.04
C ASP A 167 -10.30 13.45 4.65
N TYR A 168 -9.51 14.04 5.52
CA TYR A 168 -8.10 14.31 5.26
C TYR A 168 -7.31 13.04 4.95
N PHE A 169 -7.53 11.98 5.71
CA PHE A 169 -6.89 10.68 5.48
C PHE A 169 -7.28 10.09 4.13
N ASN A 170 -8.57 10.05 3.83
CA ASN A 170 -9.10 9.46 2.61
C ASN A 170 -8.76 10.27 1.34
N ARG A 171 -8.55 11.57 1.43
CA ARG A 171 -8.05 12.38 0.30
C ARG A 171 -6.68 11.90 -0.18
N VAL A 172 -5.78 11.53 0.74
CA VAL A 172 -4.48 10.95 0.38
C VAL A 172 -4.68 9.60 -0.33
N ARG A 173 -5.54 8.74 0.21
CA ARG A 173 -5.82 7.43 -0.37
C ARG A 173 -6.53 7.52 -1.71
N THR A 174 -7.54 8.37 -1.84
CA THR A 174 -8.25 8.58 -3.12
C THR A 174 -7.28 8.99 -4.24
N ARG A 175 -6.32 9.88 -3.95
CA ARG A 175 -5.27 10.23 -4.90
C ARG A 175 -4.36 9.02 -5.23
N ALA A 176 -3.95 8.25 -4.23
CA ALA A 176 -3.06 7.11 -4.41
C ALA A 176 -3.71 5.98 -5.23
N TYR A 177 -5.01 5.77 -5.04
CA TYR A 177 -5.79 4.74 -5.73
C TYR A 177 -6.50 5.24 -7.00
N LEU A 178 -6.52 6.55 -7.24
CA LEU A 178 -7.33 7.25 -8.27
C LEU A 178 -8.83 6.93 -8.18
N SER A 179 -9.30 6.49 -7.05
CA SER A 179 -10.70 6.15 -6.75
C SER A 179 -10.91 6.07 -5.24
N ALA A 180 -12.16 6.01 -4.82
CA ALA A 180 -12.52 5.76 -3.42
C ALA A 180 -12.31 4.29 -2.97
N GLY A 181 -11.96 3.37 -3.87
CA GLY A 181 -11.80 1.94 -3.55
C GLY A 181 -10.67 1.63 -2.55
N GLY A 182 -9.78 2.58 -2.32
CA GLY A 182 -8.76 2.46 -1.26
C GLY A 182 -9.13 3.13 0.04
N ASN A 183 -10.28 3.82 0.14
CA ASN A 183 -10.66 4.58 1.32
C ASN A 183 -11.04 3.66 2.49
N ILE A 184 -10.85 4.16 3.71
CA ILE A 184 -11.23 3.46 4.94
C ILE A 184 -12.52 4.05 5.52
N SER A 185 -13.15 3.29 6.41
CA SER A 185 -14.28 3.75 7.21
C SER A 185 -13.82 4.47 8.50
N ASP A 186 -14.74 5.15 9.18
CA ASP A 186 -14.46 5.76 10.49
C ASP A 186 -14.04 4.71 11.53
N ALA A 187 -14.61 3.52 11.47
CA ALA A 187 -14.28 2.43 12.40
C ALA A 187 -12.81 1.99 12.29
N ASP A 188 -12.20 2.12 11.12
CA ASP A 188 -10.82 1.72 10.86
C ASP A 188 -9.82 2.81 11.23
N LEU A 189 -10.26 4.09 11.32
CA LEU A 189 -9.38 5.21 11.55
C LEU A 189 -8.82 5.19 12.99
N ASN A 190 -7.54 4.93 13.12
CA ASN A 190 -6.80 4.95 14.37
C ASN A 190 -5.34 5.37 14.14
N LEU A 191 -4.59 5.56 15.22
CA LEU A 191 -3.20 6.02 15.14
C LEU A 191 -2.29 5.04 14.39
N GLN A 192 -2.51 3.72 14.51
CA GLN A 192 -1.70 2.72 13.80
C GLN A 192 -1.91 2.80 12.30
N ILE A 193 -3.16 2.91 11.85
CA ILE A 193 -3.47 3.08 10.42
C ILE A 193 -2.86 4.38 9.87
N ILE A 194 -2.82 5.44 10.67
CA ILE A 194 -2.23 6.73 10.26
C ILE A 194 -0.71 6.61 10.08
N ILE A 195 0.03 6.01 11.01
CA ILE A 195 1.48 5.84 10.85
C ILE A 195 1.82 4.89 9.70
N ASP A 196 0.99 3.89 9.43
CA ASP A 196 1.15 2.98 8.30
C ASP A 196 0.87 3.68 6.96
N GLU A 197 -0.13 4.58 6.93
CA GLU A 197 -0.38 5.40 5.74
C GLU A 197 0.75 6.40 5.50
N ARG A 198 1.27 7.03 6.55
CA ARG A 198 2.48 7.87 6.45
C ARG A 198 3.66 7.09 5.90
N ALA A 199 3.85 5.84 6.30
CA ALA A 199 4.90 4.98 5.75
C ALA A 199 4.72 4.72 4.25
N ARG A 200 3.49 4.43 3.79
CA ARG A 200 3.18 4.23 2.37
C ARG A 200 3.32 5.50 1.54
N GLU A 201 2.93 6.63 2.11
CA GLU A 201 2.91 7.91 1.41
C GLU A 201 4.29 8.57 1.35
N LEU A 202 5.02 8.55 2.48
CA LEU A 202 6.22 9.36 2.71
C LEU A 202 7.52 8.53 2.71
N TYR A 203 7.48 7.27 2.23
CA TYR A 203 8.71 6.49 2.15
C TYR A 203 9.75 7.18 1.25
N TRP A 204 11.01 7.07 1.61
CA TRP A 204 12.13 7.78 0.98
C TRP A 204 12.07 9.32 1.03
N GLU A 205 11.29 9.87 1.97
CA GLU A 205 11.22 11.32 2.22
C GLU A 205 11.77 11.73 3.59
N GLY A 206 12.49 10.85 4.28
CA GLY A 206 13.16 11.15 5.55
C GLY A 206 12.25 11.14 6.80
N HIS A 207 10.94 10.89 6.67
CA HIS A 207 9.98 11.01 7.78
C HIS A 207 9.93 9.81 8.72
N ARG A 208 10.20 8.57 8.23
CA ARG A 208 9.88 7.34 8.96
C ARG A 208 10.49 7.24 10.34
N ARG A 209 11.76 7.61 10.52
CA ARG A 209 12.44 7.56 11.81
C ARG A 209 11.76 8.50 12.83
N THR A 210 11.49 9.72 12.43
CA THR A 210 10.82 10.72 13.28
C THR A 210 9.40 10.28 13.65
N ASP A 211 8.64 9.73 12.69
CA ASP A 211 7.33 9.18 12.95
C ASP A 211 7.38 8.03 13.97
N LEU A 212 8.28 7.07 13.78
CA LEU A 212 8.44 5.95 14.70
C LEU A 212 8.82 6.39 16.12
N ILE A 213 9.69 7.40 16.27
CA ILE A 213 10.04 7.98 17.58
C ILE A 213 8.80 8.61 18.22
N ARG A 214 8.07 9.45 17.48
CA ARG A 214 6.89 10.18 17.93
C ARG A 214 5.72 9.24 18.31
N PHE A 215 5.61 8.10 17.65
CA PHE A 215 4.62 7.06 17.96
C PHE A 215 5.11 6.05 19.01
N GLY A 216 6.32 6.19 19.54
CA GLY A 216 6.89 5.27 20.53
C GLY A 216 7.24 3.88 19.98
N GLN A 217 7.45 3.78 18.66
CA GLN A 217 7.72 2.51 17.99
C GLN A 217 9.18 2.32 17.54
N PHE A 218 10.06 3.31 17.78
CA PHE A 218 11.45 3.23 17.34
C PHE A 218 12.35 2.45 18.30
N SER A 219 12.38 2.83 19.57
CA SER A 219 13.27 2.26 20.61
C SER A 219 12.48 1.58 21.72
N GLN A 220 13.08 0.60 22.37
CA GLN A 220 12.53 -0.13 23.53
C GLN A 220 11.10 -0.68 23.29
N THR A 221 10.86 -1.23 22.09
CA THR A 221 9.54 -1.68 21.64
C THR A 221 9.65 -2.98 20.86
N ASP A 222 8.55 -3.71 20.78
CA ASP A 222 8.40 -4.93 19.98
C ASP A 222 8.05 -4.65 18.50
N TYR A 223 7.99 -3.37 18.10
CA TYR A 223 7.86 -3.01 16.69
C TYR A 223 9.18 -3.26 15.97
N ILE A 224 9.34 -4.47 15.44
CA ILE A 224 10.57 -4.99 14.84
C ILE A 224 10.37 -5.13 13.33
N TRP A 225 11.41 -4.83 12.58
CA TRP A 225 11.52 -5.09 11.12
C TRP A 225 12.88 -5.72 10.82
N ALA A 226 13.00 -6.40 9.69
CA ALA A 226 14.24 -7.00 9.26
C ALA A 226 15.38 -5.99 9.29
N TRP A 227 16.54 -6.40 9.81
CA TRP A 227 17.74 -5.59 9.97
C TRP A 227 17.65 -4.42 10.95
N LYS A 228 16.56 -4.25 11.67
CA LYS A 228 16.52 -3.32 12.80
C LYS A 228 17.62 -3.68 13.81
N GLY A 229 18.42 -2.71 14.21
CA GLY A 229 19.52 -2.95 15.16
C GLY A 229 20.69 -3.78 14.61
N GLY A 230 20.76 -3.96 13.28
CA GLY A 230 21.88 -4.58 12.57
C GLY A 230 21.90 -6.11 12.60
N VAL A 231 20.77 -6.76 12.83
CA VAL A 231 20.64 -8.23 12.77
C VAL A 231 19.48 -8.61 11.85
N PRO A 232 19.56 -9.73 11.09
CA PRO A 232 18.56 -10.09 10.07
C PRO A 232 17.13 -10.12 10.58
N GLU A 233 16.89 -10.71 11.75
CA GLU A 233 15.56 -10.83 12.35
C GLU A 233 15.07 -9.53 12.97
N GLY A 234 15.95 -8.53 13.05
CA GLY A 234 15.69 -7.30 13.77
C GLY A 234 15.73 -7.46 15.29
N LYS A 235 16.06 -6.41 15.98
CA LYS A 235 15.98 -6.32 17.45
C LYS A 235 15.59 -4.94 17.92
N SER A 236 15.06 -4.85 19.13
CA SER A 236 14.84 -3.56 19.79
C SER A 236 16.16 -2.81 19.95
N VAL A 237 16.10 -1.49 19.88
CA VAL A 237 17.25 -0.61 20.07
C VAL A 237 17.09 0.23 21.33
N GLU A 238 18.22 0.67 21.88
CA GLU A 238 18.25 1.46 23.09
C GLU A 238 17.65 2.86 22.93
N LEU A 239 17.11 3.41 24.03
CA LEU A 239 16.40 4.70 24.06
C LEU A 239 17.27 5.86 23.56
N TYR A 240 18.55 5.87 23.92
CA TYR A 240 19.46 6.94 23.52
C TYR A 240 19.55 7.11 22.00
N ARG A 241 19.26 6.06 21.23
CA ARG A 241 19.26 6.11 19.77
C ARG A 241 18.13 6.97 19.17
N ASN A 242 17.21 7.48 19.99
CA ASN A 242 16.25 8.51 19.56
C ASN A 242 16.92 9.84 19.22
N VAL A 243 18.10 10.09 19.75
CA VAL A 243 18.93 11.25 19.43
C VAL A 243 20.14 10.80 18.61
N PHE A 244 20.63 11.61 17.71
CA PHE A 244 21.87 11.30 17.00
C PHE A 244 23.10 11.66 17.85
N PRO A 245 24.22 10.95 17.67
CA PRO A 245 25.49 11.38 18.27
C PRO A 245 25.94 12.72 17.67
N ILE A 246 26.66 13.51 18.48
CA ILE A 246 27.41 14.64 17.94
C ILE A 246 28.61 14.06 17.17
N PRO A 247 28.88 14.51 15.93
CA PRO A 247 30.02 14.03 15.15
C PRO A 247 31.34 14.21 15.90
N SER A 248 32.22 13.22 15.79
CA SER A 248 33.54 13.30 16.46
C SER A 248 34.40 14.47 16.00
N SER A 249 34.24 14.88 14.74
CA SER A 249 34.87 16.12 14.22
C SER A 249 34.47 17.36 15.00
N ASP A 250 33.19 17.49 15.34
CA ASP A 250 32.65 18.66 16.03
C ASP A 250 33.10 18.67 17.51
N LEU A 251 33.07 17.50 18.16
CA LEU A 251 33.61 17.33 19.52
C LEU A 251 35.09 17.68 19.57
N SER A 252 35.86 17.31 18.56
CA SER A 252 37.29 17.62 18.49
C SER A 252 37.57 19.12 18.23
N ALA A 253 36.70 19.76 17.45
CA ALA A 253 36.84 21.16 17.10
C ALA A 253 36.35 22.11 18.22
N ASN A 254 35.41 21.66 19.06
CA ASN A 254 34.85 22.48 20.13
C ASN A 254 34.85 21.76 21.49
N PRO A 255 35.80 22.01 22.37
CA PRO A 255 35.95 21.33 23.67
C PRO A 255 34.80 21.62 24.66
N ASN A 256 33.90 22.53 24.35
CA ASN A 256 32.72 22.80 25.18
C ASN A 256 31.53 21.86 24.83
N LEU A 257 31.63 21.12 23.77
CA LEU A 257 30.60 20.13 23.43
C LEU A 257 30.75 18.86 24.28
N VAL A 258 29.64 18.37 24.76
CA VAL A 258 29.56 17.09 25.50
C VAL A 258 28.67 16.15 24.68
N GLN A 259 29.16 14.93 24.45
CA GLN A 259 28.43 13.90 23.71
C GLN A 259 27.09 13.58 24.36
N ASN A 260 26.08 13.29 23.54
CA ASN A 260 24.80 12.79 24.02
C ASN A 260 24.99 11.50 24.82
N PRO A 261 24.25 11.30 25.93
CA PRO A 261 24.35 10.08 26.74
C PRO A 261 24.14 8.81 25.91
N GLY A 262 25.01 7.82 26.11
CA GLY A 262 24.95 6.51 25.46
C GLY A 262 25.86 6.35 24.22
N TYR A 263 26.55 7.42 23.78
CA TYR A 263 27.51 7.40 22.68
C TYR A 263 28.95 7.55 23.15
#